data_5bc50299d2b316b746b6162fcb8f8c93
#
_entry.id   5bc50299d2b316b746b6162fcb8f8c93
#
_cell.length_a   1.000
_cell.length_b   1.000
_cell.length_c   1.000
_cell.angle_alpha   90.00
_cell.angle_beta   90.00
_cell.angle_gamma   90.00
#
_symmetry.space_group_name_H-M   'P 1'
#
loop_
_entity.id
_entity.type
_entity.pdbx_description
1 polymer ?
#
loop_
_entity_poly.entity_id
_entity_poly.type
_entity_poly.pdbx_seq_one_letter_code
_entity_poly.pdbx_strand_id
1 'polypeptide(L)'
;MGRLIKKSYSVAEQVRRGEVAPVYCLYGEEEYRREQTLNQLLDALLTKDARDLNLDQIRPGEAGAPSILGSVRTLPFLASRRVVLVRGVEELSREQQEELLIYLNDLCPTTCLVLTAKRLDLRTRLAAAIQKKGVLLRFDRLETDSLKESLVAAADDQGVRLHPEAIGLLMALVGDDFRQLIYSIEKVALFIGERKEIRANDIEAMVGETRVRSIFQLTDAVSSRNLDMALRCLISLLESGEEPLAIIGMLARQIRLLVRAKALQEQKVPVSRMTHEFHLPPRVVAALAEQSASRSWRQLSDALQSLSGADVAIKTGRSAAPGALTGLVWNLCRA
;
A
#
# COMPACT_ATOMS: atom_id res chain seq x y z
N MET A 1 21.13 -19.62 -12.84
CA MET A 1 20.63 -18.34 -13.34
C MET A 1 19.21 -18.16 -12.81
N GLY A 2 19.05 -17.48 -11.68
CA GLY A 2 17.75 -17.33 -10.98
C GLY A 2 16.79 -16.49 -11.84
N ARG A 3 15.60 -17.02 -12.12
CA ARG A 3 14.56 -16.31 -12.85
C ARG A 3 13.93 -15.27 -11.93
N LEU A 4 14.18 -13.99 -12.17
CA LEU A 4 13.38 -12.87 -11.68
C LEU A 4 12.06 -12.86 -12.46
N ILE A 5 10.97 -13.31 -11.83
CA ILE A 5 9.65 -13.29 -12.46
C ILE A 5 9.01 -11.94 -12.13
N LYS A 6 8.80 -11.10 -13.15
CA LYS A 6 8.21 -9.77 -13.04
C LYS A 6 6.67 -9.73 -12.88
N LYS A 7 5.96 -10.88 -12.95
CA LYS A 7 4.49 -10.93 -12.88
C LYS A 7 4.04 -11.96 -11.85
N SER A 8 3.37 -11.52 -10.79
CA SER A 8 2.86 -12.33 -9.68
C SER A 8 1.87 -13.43 -10.11
N TYR A 9 1.07 -13.20 -11.16
CA TYR A 9 0.11 -14.18 -11.68
C TYR A 9 0.75 -15.46 -12.25
N SER A 10 2.01 -15.41 -12.69
CA SER A 10 2.64 -16.57 -13.32
C SER A 10 3.07 -17.67 -12.34
N VAL A 11 3.24 -17.37 -11.04
CA VAL A 11 3.78 -18.33 -10.06
C VAL A 11 2.71 -19.33 -9.59
N ALA A 12 1.54 -18.85 -9.19
CA ALA A 12 0.45 -19.73 -8.80
C ALA A 12 -0.02 -20.62 -9.98
N GLU A 13 0.04 -20.09 -11.20
CA GLU A 13 -0.26 -20.84 -12.41
C GLU A 13 0.79 -21.92 -12.71
N GLN A 14 2.07 -21.61 -12.56
CA GLN A 14 3.16 -22.59 -12.68
C GLN A 14 3.00 -23.72 -11.66
N VAL A 15 2.69 -23.38 -10.40
CA VAL A 15 2.43 -24.34 -9.34
C VAL A 15 1.24 -25.25 -9.69
N ARG A 16 0.13 -24.71 -10.20
CA ARG A 16 -1.03 -25.49 -10.64
C ARG A 16 -0.71 -26.44 -11.80
N ARG A 17 0.28 -26.12 -12.62
CA ARG A 17 0.80 -26.97 -13.70
C ARG A 17 1.81 -28.02 -13.20
N GLY A 18 2.07 -28.06 -11.89
CA GLY A 18 3.02 -28.98 -11.29
C GLY A 18 4.47 -28.50 -11.24
N GLU A 19 4.73 -27.28 -11.72
CA GLU A 19 6.07 -26.68 -11.70
C GLU A 19 6.32 -25.98 -10.36
N VAL A 20 6.57 -26.76 -9.31
CA VAL A 20 6.76 -26.24 -7.95
C VAL A 20 8.24 -26.09 -7.66
N ALA A 21 8.68 -24.87 -7.36
CA ALA A 21 10.01 -24.62 -6.84
C ALA A 21 10.12 -25.08 -5.36
N PRO A 22 11.28 -25.55 -4.93
CA PRO A 22 11.48 -25.95 -3.54
C PRO A 22 11.45 -24.77 -2.56
N VAL A 23 11.76 -23.57 -3.04
CA VAL A 23 11.81 -22.35 -2.23
C VAL A 23 11.20 -21.18 -2.99
N TYR A 24 10.32 -20.43 -2.33
CA TYR A 24 9.82 -19.14 -2.78
C TYR A 24 10.15 -18.06 -1.75
N CYS A 25 10.60 -16.91 -2.19
CA CYS A 25 10.81 -15.76 -1.33
C CYS A 25 10.08 -14.54 -1.91
N LEU A 26 9.07 -14.06 -1.19
CA LEU A 26 8.27 -12.89 -1.51
C LEU A 26 8.76 -11.73 -0.66
N TYR A 27 9.36 -10.71 -1.26
CA TYR A 27 9.94 -9.60 -0.51
C TYR A 27 9.63 -8.24 -1.15
N GLY A 28 9.60 -7.20 -0.32
CA GLY A 28 9.32 -5.82 -0.74
C GLY A 28 8.34 -5.09 0.16
N GLU A 29 8.23 -3.80 -0.03
CA GLU A 29 7.43 -2.91 0.83
C GLU A 29 5.92 -2.95 0.52
N GLU A 30 5.52 -3.44 -0.67
CA GLU A 30 4.11 -3.55 -1.07
C GLU A 30 3.47 -4.79 -0.44
N GLU A 31 2.96 -4.61 0.78
CA GLU A 31 2.46 -5.68 1.61
C GLU A 31 1.21 -6.35 1.03
N TYR A 32 0.24 -5.58 0.53
CA TYR A 32 -1.03 -6.13 0.06
C TYR A 32 -0.82 -7.11 -1.10
N ARG A 33 -0.05 -6.73 -2.12
CA ARG A 33 0.26 -7.59 -3.27
C ARG A 33 1.09 -8.80 -2.87
N ARG A 34 2.00 -8.62 -1.91
CA ARG A 34 2.81 -9.72 -1.36
C ARG A 34 1.93 -10.74 -0.66
N GLU A 35 1.00 -10.32 0.21
CA GLU A 35 0.07 -11.20 0.90
C GLU A 35 -0.94 -11.84 -0.07
N GLN A 36 -1.45 -11.12 -1.04
CA GLN A 36 -2.33 -11.67 -2.08
C GLN A 36 -1.62 -12.78 -2.87
N THR A 37 -0.38 -12.54 -3.31
CA THR A 37 0.42 -13.53 -4.03
C THR A 37 0.77 -14.73 -3.12
N LEU A 38 1.07 -14.49 -1.85
CA LEU A 38 1.30 -15.55 -0.87
C LEU A 38 0.06 -16.44 -0.73
N ASN A 39 -1.12 -15.86 -0.56
CA ASN A 39 -2.36 -16.63 -0.43
C ASN A 39 -2.64 -17.46 -1.69
N GLN A 40 -2.50 -16.87 -2.88
CA GLN A 40 -2.65 -17.59 -4.15
C GLN A 40 -1.64 -18.74 -4.29
N LEU A 41 -0.40 -18.55 -3.83
CA LEU A 41 0.63 -19.57 -3.82
C LEU A 41 0.27 -20.71 -2.85
N LEU A 42 -0.16 -20.39 -1.64
CA LEU A 42 -0.60 -21.38 -0.65
C LEU A 42 -1.83 -22.16 -1.13
N ASP A 43 -2.81 -21.49 -1.77
CA ASP A 43 -3.98 -22.14 -2.37
C ASP A 43 -3.61 -23.11 -3.52
N ALA A 44 -2.54 -22.79 -4.24
CA ALA A 44 -2.04 -23.65 -5.31
C ALA A 44 -1.19 -24.84 -4.78
N LEU A 45 -0.51 -24.66 -3.64
CA LEU A 45 0.35 -25.69 -3.03
C LEU A 45 -0.43 -26.70 -2.18
N LEU A 46 -1.48 -26.26 -1.47
CA LEU A 46 -2.24 -27.08 -0.52
C LEU A 46 -3.74 -26.82 -0.68
N THR A 47 -4.51 -27.90 -0.69
CA THR A 47 -5.98 -27.79 -0.55
C THR A 47 -6.34 -27.25 0.85
N LYS A 48 -7.54 -26.68 1.00
CA LYS A 48 -7.99 -26.14 2.29
C LYS A 48 -7.92 -27.16 3.41
N ASP A 49 -8.36 -28.39 3.16
CA ASP A 49 -8.41 -29.48 4.15
C ASP A 49 -7.00 -29.97 4.53
N ALA A 50 -6.02 -29.86 3.63
CA ALA A 50 -4.65 -30.28 3.89
C ALA A 50 -3.83 -29.24 4.66
N ARG A 51 -4.30 -27.98 4.73
CA ARG A 51 -3.52 -26.88 5.34
C ARG A 51 -3.28 -27.06 6.82
N ASP A 52 -4.28 -27.46 7.58
CA ASP A 52 -4.19 -27.58 9.03
C ASP A 52 -3.10 -28.56 9.47
N LEU A 53 -2.81 -29.55 8.64
CA LEU A 53 -1.83 -30.61 8.93
C LEU A 53 -0.49 -30.44 8.22
N ASN A 54 -0.44 -29.62 7.15
CA ASN A 54 0.73 -29.52 6.28
C ASN A 54 1.24 -28.09 6.06
N LEU A 55 0.70 -27.08 6.77
CA LEU A 55 1.19 -25.71 6.74
C LEU A 55 1.72 -25.31 8.11
N ASP A 56 3.03 -25.22 8.26
CA ASP A 56 3.66 -24.62 9.43
C ASP A 56 3.92 -23.14 9.17
N GLN A 57 3.51 -22.30 10.10
CA GLN A 57 3.83 -20.86 10.05
C GLN A 57 4.78 -20.51 11.18
N ILE A 58 5.93 -19.97 10.84
CA ILE A 58 6.98 -19.58 11.78
C ILE A 58 7.14 -18.05 11.69
N ARG A 59 7.03 -17.40 12.85
CA ARG A 59 7.33 -15.98 13.00
C ARG A 59 8.55 -15.83 13.89
N PRO A 60 9.59 -15.11 13.45
CA PRO A 60 10.74 -14.83 14.30
C PRO A 60 10.33 -14.13 15.58
N GLY A 61 10.97 -14.48 16.70
CA GLY A 61 10.72 -13.84 17.99
C GLY A 61 9.46 -14.28 18.74
N GLU A 62 8.59 -15.11 18.19
CA GLU A 62 7.49 -15.73 18.94
C GLU A 62 8.03 -16.77 19.92
N ALA A 63 7.62 -16.63 21.20
CA ALA A 63 7.99 -17.60 22.24
C ALA A 63 7.37 -18.97 21.92
N GLY A 64 8.22 -20.01 21.87
CA GLY A 64 7.78 -21.36 21.55
C GLY A 64 7.63 -21.66 20.05
N ALA A 65 8.09 -20.77 19.17
CA ALA A 65 8.11 -21.03 17.74
C ALA A 65 8.94 -22.32 17.45
N PRO A 66 8.44 -23.22 16.59
CA PRO A 66 9.17 -24.43 16.24
C PRO A 66 10.48 -24.06 15.51
N SER A 67 11.51 -24.94 15.63
CA SER A 67 12.73 -24.81 14.84
C SER A 67 12.41 -24.88 13.35
N ILE A 68 12.97 -23.97 12.58
CA ILE A 68 12.81 -23.97 11.13
C ILE A 68 13.28 -25.31 10.55
N LEU A 69 14.45 -25.79 11.01
CA LEU A 69 15.03 -27.03 10.54
C LEU A 69 14.16 -28.25 10.88
N GLY A 70 13.54 -28.26 12.07
CA GLY A 70 12.59 -29.31 12.47
C GLY A 70 11.36 -29.33 11.58
N SER A 71 10.74 -28.17 11.34
CA SER A 71 9.54 -28.04 10.51
C SER A 71 9.78 -28.45 9.04
N VAL A 72 10.89 -27.99 8.44
CA VAL A 72 11.18 -28.29 7.01
C VAL A 72 11.57 -29.75 6.75
N ARG A 73 11.98 -30.50 7.78
CA ARG A 73 12.30 -31.92 7.71
C ARG A 73 11.13 -32.83 8.07
N THR A 74 10.04 -32.28 8.59
CA THR A 74 8.83 -33.08 8.88
C THR A 74 8.15 -33.49 7.58
N LEU A 75 7.81 -34.77 7.47
CA LEU A 75 7.13 -35.29 6.29
C LEU A 75 5.68 -34.78 6.19
N PRO A 76 5.13 -34.64 4.98
CA PRO A 76 3.73 -34.31 4.80
C PRO A 76 2.82 -35.42 5.33
N PHE A 77 1.65 -35.01 5.87
CA PHE A 77 0.64 -35.91 6.36
C PHE A 77 -0.54 -35.99 5.38
N LEU A 78 -0.81 -37.13 4.79
CA LEU A 78 -1.89 -37.35 3.82
C LEU A 78 -1.94 -36.31 2.66
N ALA A 79 -0.80 -35.74 2.32
CA ALA A 79 -0.64 -34.78 1.24
C ALA A 79 0.64 -35.08 0.46
N SER A 80 0.72 -34.60 -0.78
CA SER A 80 1.92 -34.76 -1.62
C SER A 80 3.06 -33.84 -1.16
N ARG A 81 2.77 -32.81 -0.36
CA ARG A 81 3.75 -31.81 0.03
C ARG A 81 3.42 -31.15 1.36
N ARG A 82 4.46 -30.79 2.10
CA ARG A 82 4.40 -29.90 3.26
C ARG A 82 4.83 -28.51 2.87
N VAL A 83 4.23 -27.49 3.43
CA VAL A 83 4.62 -26.09 3.25
C VAL A 83 5.07 -25.51 4.59
N VAL A 84 6.25 -24.92 4.61
CA VAL A 84 6.76 -24.18 5.77
C VAL A 84 6.85 -22.70 5.38
N LEU A 85 6.06 -21.87 6.01
CA LEU A 85 6.02 -20.42 5.80
C LEU A 85 6.79 -19.72 6.92
N VAL A 86 7.90 -19.06 6.57
CA VAL A 86 8.66 -18.20 7.48
C VAL A 86 8.34 -16.75 7.16
N ARG A 87 7.71 -16.05 8.10
CA ARG A 87 7.35 -14.63 7.94
C ARG A 87 8.42 -13.74 8.55
N GLY A 88 8.80 -12.65 7.84
CA GLY A 88 9.75 -11.68 8.37
C GLY A 88 11.20 -12.21 8.42
N VAL A 89 11.72 -12.69 7.31
CA VAL A 89 13.10 -13.25 7.21
C VAL A 89 14.16 -12.25 7.67
N GLU A 90 13.89 -10.94 7.55
CA GLU A 90 14.75 -9.87 8.06
C GLU A 90 14.87 -9.83 9.58
N GLU A 91 13.94 -10.47 10.29
CA GLU A 91 13.89 -10.49 11.76
C GLU A 91 14.51 -11.77 12.37
N LEU A 92 14.97 -12.69 11.51
CA LEU A 92 15.59 -13.95 11.94
C LEU A 92 16.87 -13.71 12.75
N SER A 93 17.00 -14.44 13.87
CA SER A 93 18.25 -14.51 14.61
C SER A 93 19.38 -15.13 13.77
N ARG A 94 20.63 -14.97 14.20
CA ARG A 94 21.76 -15.61 13.52
C ARG A 94 21.63 -17.13 13.46
N GLU A 95 21.16 -17.73 14.54
CA GLU A 95 20.93 -19.18 14.63
C GLU A 95 19.87 -19.63 13.63
N GLN A 96 18.75 -18.95 13.54
CA GLN A 96 17.69 -19.23 12.58
C GLN A 96 18.15 -19.02 11.11
N GLN A 97 19.00 -18.02 10.85
CA GLN A 97 19.60 -17.85 9.53
C GLN A 97 20.54 -19.01 9.16
N GLU A 98 21.33 -19.51 10.11
CA GLU A 98 22.18 -20.68 9.88
C GLU A 98 21.34 -21.95 9.69
N GLU A 99 20.25 -22.15 10.42
CA GLU A 99 19.29 -23.25 10.16
C GLU A 99 18.76 -23.22 8.72
N LEU A 100 18.36 -22.02 8.23
CA LEU A 100 17.93 -21.85 6.85
C LEU A 100 19.04 -22.16 5.84
N LEU A 101 20.27 -21.71 6.10
CA LEU A 101 21.42 -21.99 5.23
C LEU A 101 21.73 -23.50 5.17
N ILE A 102 21.64 -24.20 6.30
CA ILE A 102 21.80 -25.67 6.36
C ILE A 102 20.73 -26.34 5.49
N TYR A 103 19.46 -25.94 5.66
CA TYR A 103 18.36 -26.50 4.88
C TYR A 103 18.48 -26.19 3.37
N LEU A 104 18.87 -24.98 2.99
CA LEU A 104 19.04 -24.59 1.58
C LEU A 104 20.15 -25.40 0.87
N ASN A 105 21.09 -25.98 1.61
CA ASN A 105 22.09 -26.88 1.04
C ASN A 105 21.56 -28.33 0.85
N ASP A 106 20.60 -28.75 1.69
CA ASP A 106 20.04 -30.09 1.72
C ASP A 106 18.49 -30.02 1.75
N LEU A 107 17.90 -29.75 0.60
CA LEU A 107 16.46 -29.52 0.46
C LEU A 107 15.67 -30.83 0.52
N CYS A 108 14.61 -30.84 1.31
CA CYS A 108 13.65 -31.95 1.34
C CYS A 108 12.71 -31.88 0.11
N PRO A 109 12.66 -32.95 -0.74
CA PRO A 109 11.85 -32.89 -1.98
C PRO A 109 10.35 -32.79 -1.75
N THR A 110 9.86 -33.20 -0.59
CA THR A 110 8.44 -33.14 -0.20
C THR A 110 8.05 -31.88 0.52
N THR A 111 8.99 -30.94 0.74
CA THR A 111 8.75 -29.68 1.43
C THR A 111 8.92 -28.50 0.49
N CYS A 112 7.96 -27.57 0.53
CA CYS A 112 8.07 -26.27 -0.12
C CYS A 112 8.27 -25.21 0.96
N LEU A 113 9.41 -24.52 0.92
CA LEU A 113 9.72 -23.42 1.82
C LEU A 113 9.25 -22.12 1.20
N VAL A 114 8.39 -21.38 1.93
CA VAL A 114 7.91 -20.07 1.53
C VAL A 114 8.39 -19.04 2.54
N LEU A 115 9.08 -18.02 2.05
CA LEU A 115 9.69 -16.97 2.84
C LEU A 115 9.01 -15.63 2.52
N THR A 116 8.74 -14.82 3.53
CA THR A 116 8.32 -13.44 3.31
C THR A 116 9.25 -12.48 4.02
N ALA A 117 9.52 -11.32 3.38
CA ALA A 117 10.35 -10.27 3.94
C ALA A 117 9.83 -8.89 3.52
N LYS A 118 9.88 -7.92 4.41
CA LYS A 118 9.63 -6.52 4.05
C LYS A 118 10.82 -5.94 3.28
N ARG A 119 12.03 -6.36 3.67
CA ARG A 119 13.29 -6.00 3.01
C ARG A 119 14.22 -7.20 2.95
N LEU A 120 14.88 -7.39 1.84
CA LEU A 120 15.88 -8.46 1.66
C LEU A 120 17.15 -7.83 1.06
N ASP A 121 18.24 -7.88 1.83
CA ASP A 121 19.55 -7.48 1.30
C ASP A 121 20.11 -8.61 0.45
N LEU A 122 20.08 -8.43 -0.86
CA LEU A 122 20.54 -9.41 -1.86
C LEU A 122 22.04 -9.70 -1.82
N ARG A 123 22.82 -8.93 -1.05
CA ARG A 123 24.26 -9.14 -0.87
C ARG A 123 24.58 -10.18 0.21
N THR A 124 23.59 -10.59 1.00
CA THR A 124 23.77 -11.57 2.08
C THR A 124 23.94 -12.99 1.56
N ARG A 125 24.66 -13.83 2.33
CA ARG A 125 24.81 -15.26 2.03
C ARG A 125 23.45 -15.98 1.93
N LEU A 126 22.51 -15.62 2.80
CA LEU A 126 21.17 -16.19 2.81
C LEU A 126 20.42 -15.85 1.53
N ALA A 127 20.40 -14.57 1.13
CA ALA A 127 19.72 -14.15 -0.11
C ALA A 127 20.32 -14.81 -1.36
N ALA A 128 21.64 -14.94 -1.42
CA ALA A 128 22.34 -15.64 -2.49
C ALA A 128 21.97 -17.15 -2.55
N ALA A 129 21.87 -17.81 -1.39
CA ALA A 129 21.46 -19.20 -1.30
C ALA A 129 20.00 -19.38 -1.74
N ILE A 130 19.07 -18.52 -1.31
CA ILE A 130 17.67 -18.51 -1.74
C ILE A 130 17.59 -18.33 -3.26
N GLN A 131 18.31 -17.35 -3.81
CA GLN A 131 18.31 -17.06 -5.24
C GLN A 131 18.80 -18.25 -6.09
N LYS A 132 19.77 -19.00 -5.57
CA LYS A 132 20.34 -20.17 -6.26
C LYS A 132 19.37 -21.36 -6.30
N LYS A 133 18.53 -21.51 -5.27
CA LYS A 133 17.70 -22.70 -5.04
C LYS A 133 16.21 -22.49 -5.29
N GLY A 134 15.77 -21.24 -5.38
CA GLY A 134 14.36 -20.90 -5.42
C GLY A 134 14.02 -19.75 -6.35
N VAL A 135 12.81 -19.25 -6.16
CA VAL A 135 12.22 -18.14 -6.90
C VAL A 135 12.10 -16.92 -5.99
N LEU A 136 12.67 -15.78 -6.42
CA LEU A 136 12.51 -14.51 -5.73
C LEU A 136 11.45 -13.67 -6.43
N LEU A 137 10.48 -13.20 -5.65
CA LEU A 137 9.40 -12.31 -6.09
C LEU A 137 9.53 -10.98 -5.35
N ARG A 138 9.75 -9.91 -6.10
CA ARG A 138 9.93 -8.57 -5.55
C ARG A 138 8.65 -7.75 -5.65
N PHE A 139 8.25 -7.12 -4.56
CA PHE A 139 7.05 -6.28 -4.42
C PHE A 139 7.46 -4.89 -3.95
N ASP A 140 7.92 -4.07 -4.85
CA ASP A 140 8.20 -2.66 -4.56
C ASP A 140 6.90 -1.86 -4.55
N ARG A 141 6.93 -0.70 -3.89
CA ARG A 141 5.86 0.27 -4.02
C ARG A 141 5.63 0.58 -5.49
N LEU A 142 4.37 0.63 -5.86
CA LEU A 142 3.99 0.94 -7.22
C LEU A 142 4.23 2.41 -7.52
N GLU A 143 4.86 2.69 -8.65
CA GLU A 143 4.84 4.02 -9.23
C GLU A 143 3.42 4.37 -9.71
N THR A 144 3.13 5.64 -9.86
CA THR A 144 1.78 6.13 -10.15
C THR A 144 1.10 5.44 -11.34
N ASP A 145 1.83 5.20 -12.41
CA ASP A 145 1.24 4.56 -13.61
C ASP A 145 1.02 3.06 -13.42
N SER A 146 1.98 2.36 -12.79
CA SER A 146 1.81 0.94 -12.43
C SER A 146 0.72 0.75 -11.37
N LEU A 147 0.50 1.74 -10.50
CA LEU A 147 -0.59 1.74 -9.53
C LEU A 147 -1.94 1.82 -10.24
N LYS A 148 -2.11 2.71 -11.22
CA LYS A 148 -3.34 2.82 -12.03
C LYS A 148 -3.66 1.52 -12.77
N GLU A 149 -2.65 0.95 -13.45
CA GLU A 149 -2.82 -0.34 -14.15
C GLU A 149 -3.25 -1.45 -13.19
N SER A 150 -2.66 -1.49 -12.00
CA SER A 150 -3.00 -2.48 -10.97
C SER A 150 -4.41 -2.28 -10.41
N LEU A 151 -4.88 -1.03 -10.30
CA LEU A 151 -6.25 -0.73 -9.87
C LEU A 151 -7.29 -1.12 -10.92
N VAL A 152 -6.98 -0.90 -12.20
CA VAL A 152 -7.85 -1.35 -13.31
C VAL A 152 -7.97 -2.87 -13.29
N ALA A 153 -6.85 -3.58 -13.21
CA ALA A 153 -6.86 -5.04 -13.16
C ALA A 153 -7.64 -5.58 -11.95
N ALA A 154 -7.49 -4.96 -10.77
CA ALA A 154 -8.21 -5.37 -9.58
C ALA A 154 -9.73 -5.09 -9.66
N ALA A 155 -10.15 -4.03 -10.34
CA ALA A 155 -11.55 -3.74 -10.59
C ALA A 155 -12.15 -4.71 -11.62
N ASP A 156 -11.41 -5.04 -12.67
CA ASP A 156 -11.81 -6.04 -13.67
C ASP A 156 -12.01 -7.43 -13.03
N ASP A 157 -11.14 -7.81 -12.09
CA ASP A 157 -11.26 -9.06 -11.31
C ASP A 157 -12.57 -9.09 -10.48
N GLN A 158 -13.10 -7.92 -10.09
CA GLN A 158 -14.39 -7.77 -9.39
C GLN A 158 -15.59 -7.62 -10.35
N GLY A 159 -15.34 -7.66 -11.66
CA GLY A 159 -16.33 -7.53 -12.70
C GLY A 159 -16.85 -6.11 -12.92
N VAL A 160 -16.09 -5.08 -12.51
CA VAL A 160 -16.41 -3.67 -12.70
C VAL A 160 -15.27 -2.94 -13.43
N ARG A 161 -15.63 -1.98 -14.27
CA ARG A 161 -14.66 -1.11 -14.96
C ARG A 161 -14.49 0.21 -14.23
N LEU A 162 -13.25 0.69 -14.13
CA LEU A 162 -12.95 2.00 -13.60
C LEU A 162 -12.81 3.03 -14.72
N HIS A 163 -13.63 4.08 -14.70
CA HIS A 163 -13.43 5.23 -15.58
C HIS A 163 -12.13 5.97 -15.21
N PRO A 164 -11.33 6.48 -16.18
CA PRO A 164 -10.05 7.16 -15.89
C PRO A 164 -10.16 8.30 -14.88
N GLU A 165 -11.24 9.10 -14.94
CA GLU A 165 -11.51 10.15 -13.95
C GLU A 165 -11.79 9.62 -12.55
N ALA A 166 -12.43 8.43 -12.45
CA ALA A 166 -12.67 7.77 -11.19
C ALA A 166 -11.37 7.30 -10.53
N ILE A 167 -10.42 6.77 -11.32
CA ILE A 167 -9.10 6.39 -10.83
C ILE A 167 -8.36 7.61 -10.27
N GLY A 168 -8.31 8.68 -11.03
CA GLY A 168 -7.66 9.93 -10.60
C GLY A 168 -8.27 10.49 -9.33
N LEU A 169 -9.61 10.53 -9.24
CA LEU A 169 -10.32 10.99 -8.07
C LEU A 169 -10.08 10.07 -6.87
N LEU A 170 -10.17 8.75 -7.03
CA LEU A 170 -9.91 7.77 -5.98
C LEU A 170 -8.49 7.94 -5.40
N MET A 171 -7.49 8.01 -6.27
CA MET A 171 -6.12 8.29 -5.87
C MET A 171 -5.95 9.66 -5.22
N ALA A 172 -6.71 10.67 -5.64
CA ALA A 172 -6.71 11.98 -5.02
C ALA A 172 -7.29 11.95 -3.60
N LEU A 173 -8.26 11.13 -3.34
CA LEU A 173 -8.99 11.03 -2.08
C LEU A 173 -8.27 10.12 -1.06
N VAL A 174 -7.87 8.94 -1.50
CA VAL A 174 -7.39 7.86 -0.64
C VAL A 174 -5.86 7.85 -0.51
N GLY A 175 -5.15 8.39 -1.51
CA GLY A 175 -3.70 8.33 -1.53
C GLY A 175 -3.16 7.26 -2.48
N ASP A 176 -1.93 6.83 -2.23
CA ASP A 176 -1.20 5.83 -2.99
C ASP A 176 -1.10 4.48 -2.25
N ASP A 177 -1.82 4.34 -1.13
CA ASP A 177 -1.93 3.07 -0.40
C ASP A 177 -2.82 2.11 -1.19
N PHE A 178 -2.19 1.11 -1.81
CA PHE A 178 -2.88 0.17 -2.69
C PHE A 178 -3.99 -0.60 -1.97
N ARG A 179 -3.81 -0.99 -0.70
CA ARG A 179 -4.83 -1.68 0.10
C ARG A 179 -6.07 -0.81 0.31
N GLN A 180 -5.87 0.45 0.68
CA GLN A 180 -6.97 1.40 0.90
C GLN A 180 -7.72 1.68 -0.40
N LEU A 181 -7.00 1.78 -1.52
CA LEU A 181 -7.58 1.97 -2.84
C LEU A 181 -8.46 0.77 -3.24
N ILE A 182 -7.98 -0.47 -3.03
CA ILE A 182 -8.76 -1.69 -3.30
C ILE A 182 -10.03 -1.73 -2.45
N TYR A 183 -9.92 -1.50 -1.13
CA TYR A 183 -11.10 -1.45 -0.26
C TYR A 183 -12.11 -0.39 -0.69
N SER A 184 -11.64 0.74 -1.19
CA SER A 184 -12.53 1.78 -1.71
C SER A 184 -13.23 1.33 -2.99
N ILE A 185 -12.53 0.65 -3.90
CA ILE A 185 -13.12 0.07 -5.12
C ILE A 185 -14.19 -0.96 -4.74
N GLU A 186 -13.91 -1.88 -3.81
CA GLU A 186 -14.85 -2.88 -3.33
C GLU A 186 -16.13 -2.24 -2.78
N LYS A 187 -15.99 -1.21 -1.96
CA LYS A 187 -17.14 -0.46 -1.42
C LYS A 187 -17.95 0.23 -2.50
N VAL A 188 -17.28 0.89 -3.47
CA VAL A 188 -17.97 1.54 -4.59
C VAL A 188 -18.65 0.51 -5.48
N ALA A 189 -18.03 -0.64 -5.73
CA ALA A 189 -18.62 -1.73 -6.50
C ALA A 189 -19.91 -2.24 -5.85
N LEU A 190 -19.94 -2.39 -4.52
CA LEU A 190 -21.15 -2.73 -3.78
C LEU A 190 -22.21 -1.62 -3.86
N PHE A 191 -21.80 -0.35 -3.76
CA PHE A 191 -22.70 0.80 -3.82
C PHE A 191 -23.39 0.95 -5.17
N ILE A 192 -22.68 0.72 -6.28
CA ILE A 192 -23.25 0.81 -7.63
C ILE A 192 -24.16 -0.36 -8.00
N GLY A 193 -24.15 -1.46 -7.23
CA GLY A 193 -24.99 -2.64 -7.42
C GLY A 193 -24.72 -3.35 -8.76
N GLU A 194 -25.74 -3.51 -9.60
CA GLU A 194 -25.63 -4.25 -10.87
C GLU A 194 -24.87 -3.50 -11.97
N ARG A 195 -24.57 -2.23 -11.78
CA ARG A 195 -23.80 -1.44 -12.75
C ARG A 195 -22.38 -1.99 -12.87
N LYS A 196 -21.85 -1.99 -14.09
CA LYS A 196 -20.53 -2.54 -14.42
C LYS A 196 -19.45 -1.49 -14.58
N GLU A 197 -19.74 -0.21 -14.32
CA GLU A 197 -18.80 0.89 -14.48
C GLU A 197 -18.86 1.83 -13.28
N ILE A 198 -17.70 2.09 -12.70
CA ILE A 198 -17.48 3.06 -11.61
C ILE A 198 -17.02 4.38 -12.23
N ARG A 199 -17.78 5.44 -11.99
CA ARG A 199 -17.49 6.81 -12.44
C ARG A 199 -17.11 7.72 -11.27
N ALA A 200 -16.57 8.89 -11.55
CA ALA A 200 -16.19 9.87 -10.55
C ALA A 200 -17.34 10.23 -9.60
N ASN A 201 -18.56 10.39 -10.12
CA ASN A 201 -19.76 10.69 -9.32
C ASN A 201 -20.10 9.57 -8.31
N ASP A 202 -19.81 8.30 -8.62
CA ASP A 202 -20.05 7.19 -7.71
C ASP A 202 -19.09 7.23 -6.53
N ILE A 203 -17.83 7.58 -6.80
CA ILE A 203 -16.82 7.77 -5.76
C ILE A 203 -17.20 8.94 -4.86
N GLU A 204 -17.65 10.07 -5.45
CA GLU A 204 -18.11 11.23 -4.69
C GLU A 204 -19.32 10.92 -3.81
N ALA A 205 -20.30 10.20 -4.35
CA ALA A 205 -21.49 9.83 -3.61
C ALA A 205 -21.18 8.90 -2.44
N MET A 206 -20.32 7.88 -2.66
CA MET A 206 -20.00 6.91 -1.62
C MET A 206 -18.98 7.42 -0.60
N VAL A 207 -17.95 8.09 -1.08
CA VAL A 207 -16.88 8.66 -0.24
C VAL A 207 -17.34 9.98 0.39
N GLY A 208 -18.36 10.61 -0.20
CA GLY A 208 -18.92 11.88 0.23
C GLY A 208 -19.70 11.83 1.54
N GLU A 209 -20.08 10.65 2.05
CA GLU A 209 -20.98 10.63 3.21
C GLU A 209 -20.33 10.62 4.58
N THR A 210 -19.05 10.28 4.75
CA THR A 210 -18.54 10.28 6.13
C THR A 210 -17.05 10.68 6.32
N ARG A 211 -16.14 10.24 5.50
CA ARG A 211 -14.70 10.31 5.85
C ARG A 211 -13.90 11.27 4.96
N VAL A 212 -14.13 11.22 3.68
CA VAL A 212 -13.40 11.98 2.67
C VAL A 212 -13.96 13.37 2.49
N ARG A 213 -15.27 13.55 2.67
CA ARG A 213 -15.89 14.88 2.72
C ARG A 213 -15.25 15.75 3.80
N SER A 214 -14.99 15.18 4.99
CA SER A 214 -14.37 15.90 6.10
C SER A 214 -12.92 16.28 5.79
N ILE A 215 -12.17 15.46 5.05
CA ILE A 215 -10.77 15.74 4.67
C ILE A 215 -10.71 16.81 3.56
N PHE A 216 -11.59 16.71 2.55
CA PHE A 216 -11.70 17.79 1.56
C PHE A 216 -12.16 19.09 2.20
N GLN A 217 -13.15 19.03 3.07
CA GLN A 217 -13.60 20.20 3.81
C GLN A 217 -12.46 20.79 4.65
N LEU A 218 -11.63 19.94 5.29
CA LEU A 218 -10.44 20.39 6.00
C LEU A 218 -9.43 21.04 5.05
N THR A 219 -9.11 20.40 3.92
CA THR A 219 -8.14 20.91 2.95
C THR A 219 -8.66 22.20 2.27
N ASP A 220 -9.95 22.24 1.95
CA ASP A 220 -10.59 23.42 1.40
C ASP A 220 -10.65 24.57 2.42
N ALA A 221 -10.99 24.28 3.67
CA ALA A 221 -10.99 25.27 4.75
C ALA A 221 -9.58 25.84 5.01
N VAL A 222 -8.56 24.98 5.02
CA VAL A 222 -7.14 25.40 5.09
C VAL A 222 -6.77 26.24 3.89
N SER A 223 -7.17 25.83 2.68
CA SER A 223 -6.85 26.57 1.45
C SER A 223 -7.55 27.91 1.36
N SER A 224 -8.78 27.99 1.85
CA SER A 224 -9.56 29.25 1.93
C SER A 224 -9.25 30.08 3.19
N ARG A 225 -8.30 29.63 4.02
CA ARG A 225 -7.90 30.28 5.29
C ARG A 225 -9.04 30.42 6.31
N ASN A 226 -10.02 29.53 6.24
CA ASN A 226 -11.13 29.47 7.18
C ASN A 226 -10.76 28.61 8.38
N LEU A 227 -10.10 29.23 9.38
CA LEU A 227 -9.59 28.53 10.56
C LEU A 227 -10.70 27.84 11.38
N ASP A 228 -11.84 28.49 11.55
CA ASP A 228 -12.96 27.94 12.34
C ASP A 228 -13.48 26.65 11.70
N MET A 229 -13.73 26.68 10.40
CA MET A 229 -14.15 25.49 9.65
C MET A 229 -13.07 24.41 9.63
N ALA A 230 -11.81 24.79 9.46
CA ALA A 230 -10.69 23.83 9.46
C ALA A 230 -10.56 23.10 10.79
N LEU A 231 -10.70 23.81 11.93
CA LEU A 231 -10.65 23.20 13.24
C LEU A 231 -11.86 22.29 13.52
N ARG A 232 -13.07 22.67 13.10
CA ARG A 232 -14.25 21.80 13.17
C ARG A 232 -14.07 20.50 12.40
N CYS A 233 -13.57 20.61 11.16
CA CYS A 233 -13.28 19.43 10.34
C CYS A 233 -12.20 18.54 10.97
N LEU A 234 -11.15 19.13 11.54
CA LEU A 234 -10.10 18.39 12.24
C LEU A 234 -10.67 17.62 13.45
N ILE A 235 -11.48 18.29 14.28
CA ILE A 235 -12.11 17.63 15.44
C ILE A 235 -12.99 16.48 14.99
N SER A 236 -13.84 16.68 13.98
CA SER A 236 -14.72 15.64 13.44
C SER A 236 -13.93 14.42 12.91
N LEU A 237 -12.77 14.66 12.26
CA LEU A 237 -11.89 13.57 11.80
C LEU A 237 -11.30 12.78 12.97
N LEU A 238 -10.82 13.46 13.99
CA LEU A 238 -10.26 12.83 15.19
C LEU A 238 -11.33 12.04 15.98
N GLU A 239 -12.54 12.59 16.14
CA GLU A 239 -13.67 11.92 16.78
C GLU A 239 -14.16 10.70 16.00
N SER A 240 -14.05 10.72 14.67
CA SER A 240 -14.35 9.56 13.81
C SER A 240 -13.27 8.49 13.84
N GLY A 241 -12.19 8.67 14.60
CA GLY A 241 -11.10 7.69 14.77
C GLY A 241 -10.06 7.72 13.66
N GLU A 242 -9.96 8.83 12.91
CA GLU A 242 -8.89 8.96 11.93
C GLU A 242 -7.51 9.03 12.59
N GLU A 243 -6.58 8.24 12.06
CA GLU A 243 -5.20 8.25 12.51
C GLU A 243 -4.54 9.60 12.24
N PRO A 244 -3.97 10.26 13.26
CA PRO A 244 -3.35 11.58 13.13
C PRO A 244 -2.31 11.69 12.01
N LEU A 245 -1.50 10.65 11.81
CA LEU A 245 -0.49 10.63 10.74
C LEU A 245 -1.12 10.49 9.35
N ALA A 246 -2.29 9.86 9.25
CA ALA A 246 -3.05 9.81 8.00
C ALA A 246 -3.58 11.20 7.62
N ILE A 247 -4.09 11.98 8.60
CA ILE A 247 -4.53 13.36 8.38
C ILE A 247 -3.35 14.23 7.87
N ILE A 248 -2.16 14.11 8.48
CA ILE A 248 -0.95 14.80 7.99
C ILE A 248 -0.62 14.38 6.55
N GLY A 249 -0.67 13.09 6.26
CA GLY A 249 -0.42 12.56 4.92
C GLY A 249 -1.33 13.16 3.85
N MET A 250 -2.62 13.31 4.17
CA MET A 250 -3.62 13.89 3.27
C MET A 250 -3.42 15.40 3.07
N LEU A 251 -3.15 16.15 4.14
CA LEU A 251 -2.79 17.57 4.04
C LEU A 251 -1.51 17.78 3.22
N ALA A 252 -0.49 16.96 3.47
CA ALA A 252 0.77 17.02 2.73
C ALA A 252 0.57 16.76 1.22
N ARG A 253 -0.33 15.83 0.90
CA ARG A 253 -0.70 15.56 -0.49
C ARG A 253 -1.38 16.76 -1.15
N GLN A 254 -2.35 17.37 -0.46
CA GLN A 254 -3.03 18.57 -0.98
C GLN A 254 -2.03 19.70 -1.26
N ILE A 255 -1.11 19.96 -0.32
CA ILE A 255 -0.07 21.00 -0.54
C ILE A 255 0.83 20.63 -1.72
N ARG A 256 1.21 19.37 -1.92
CA ARG A 256 1.97 18.95 -3.11
C ARG A 256 1.20 19.14 -4.42
N LEU A 257 -0.12 18.92 -4.42
CA LEU A 257 -0.96 19.21 -5.59
C LEU A 257 -0.99 20.72 -5.89
N LEU A 258 -1.08 21.56 -4.86
CA LEU A 258 -0.99 23.02 -5.02
C LEU A 258 0.38 23.47 -5.56
N VAL A 259 1.47 22.90 -5.06
CA VAL A 259 2.83 23.13 -5.56
C VAL A 259 2.93 22.81 -7.05
N ARG A 260 2.42 21.64 -7.45
CA ARG A 260 2.43 21.21 -8.85
C ARG A 260 1.54 22.09 -9.73
N ALA A 261 0.34 22.43 -9.25
CA ALA A 261 -0.56 23.33 -9.98
C ALA A 261 0.07 24.70 -10.21
N LYS A 262 0.73 25.26 -9.18
CA LYS A 262 1.45 26.54 -9.30
C LYS A 262 2.60 26.48 -10.30
N ALA A 263 3.39 25.41 -10.30
CA ALA A 263 4.47 25.24 -11.28
C ALA A 263 3.95 25.18 -12.72
N LEU A 264 2.83 24.49 -12.96
CA LEU A 264 2.20 24.41 -14.28
C LEU A 264 1.61 25.78 -14.71
N GLN A 265 1.04 26.55 -13.77
CA GLN A 265 0.55 27.91 -14.06
C GLN A 265 1.68 28.86 -14.47
N GLU A 266 2.83 28.81 -13.81
CA GLU A 266 3.99 29.62 -14.20
C GLU A 266 4.53 29.25 -15.59
N GLN A 267 4.39 27.98 -15.99
CA GLN A 267 4.64 27.50 -17.34
C GLN A 267 3.52 27.86 -18.34
N LYS A 268 2.49 28.60 -17.90
CA LYS A 268 1.31 28.99 -18.69
C LYS A 268 0.56 27.79 -19.29
N VAL A 269 0.58 26.64 -18.61
CA VAL A 269 -0.19 25.47 -19.02
C VAL A 269 -1.67 25.73 -18.75
N PRO A 270 -2.56 25.59 -19.76
CA PRO A 270 -3.98 25.82 -19.58
C PRO A 270 -4.61 24.75 -18.66
N VAL A 271 -5.66 25.13 -17.90
CA VAL A 271 -6.34 24.25 -16.94
C VAL A 271 -6.84 22.95 -17.59
N SER A 272 -7.30 23.03 -18.84
CA SER A 272 -7.71 21.85 -19.60
C SER A 272 -6.59 20.81 -19.75
N ARG A 273 -5.35 21.25 -19.98
CA ARG A 273 -4.20 20.37 -20.07
C ARG A 273 -3.77 19.87 -18.68
N MET A 274 -3.88 20.71 -17.65
CA MET A 274 -3.65 20.29 -16.26
C MET A 274 -4.58 19.13 -15.84
N THR A 275 -5.82 19.11 -16.32
CA THR A 275 -6.77 18.01 -16.07
C THR A 275 -6.22 16.67 -16.55
N HIS A 276 -5.60 16.65 -17.72
CA HIS A 276 -4.94 15.41 -18.22
C HIS A 276 -3.72 15.03 -17.40
N GLU A 277 -2.92 15.99 -16.95
CA GLU A 277 -1.71 15.71 -16.17
C GLU A 277 -1.99 15.28 -14.74
N PHE A 278 -3.03 15.82 -14.11
CA PHE A 278 -3.44 15.44 -12.75
C PHE A 278 -4.30 14.17 -12.75
N HIS A 279 -4.96 13.88 -13.85
CA HIS A 279 -5.98 12.82 -13.95
C HIS A 279 -7.11 13.03 -12.92
N LEU A 280 -7.46 14.29 -12.68
CA LEU A 280 -8.51 14.71 -11.77
C LEU A 280 -9.68 15.31 -12.54
N PRO A 281 -10.91 15.27 -11.98
CA PRO A 281 -12.05 15.94 -12.58
C PRO A 281 -11.78 17.44 -12.82
N PRO A 282 -12.28 18.02 -13.95
CA PRO A 282 -12.00 19.41 -14.31
C PRO A 282 -12.30 20.42 -13.20
N ARG A 283 -13.38 20.20 -12.45
CA ARG A 283 -13.76 21.07 -11.32
C ARG A 283 -12.74 21.06 -10.18
N VAL A 284 -12.13 19.89 -9.90
CA VAL A 284 -11.10 19.77 -8.85
C VAL A 284 -9.83 20.49 -9.29
N VAL A 285 -9.45 20.33 -10.56
CA VAL A 285 -8.27 21.00 -11.13
C VAL A 285 -8.47 22.52 -11.18
N ALA A 286 -9.67 23.00 -11.51
CA ALA A 286 -9.99 24.44 -11.49
C ALA A 286 -9.85 25.00 -10.07
N ALA A 287 -10.38 24.31 -9.04
CA ALA A 287 -10.22 24.72 -7.65
C ALA A 287 -8.75 24.71 -7.20
N LEU A 288 -7.97 23.68 -7.57
CA LEU A 288 -6.52 23.62 -7.31
C LEU A 288 -5.78 24.79 -7.97
N ALA A 289 -6.13 25.13 -9.19
CA ALA A 289 -5.53 26.26 -9.93
C ALA A 289 -5.83 27.59 -9.23
N GLU A 290 -7.07 27.83 -8.82
CA GLU A 290 -7.46 29.03 -8.08
C GLU A 290 -6.74 29.13 -6.73
N GLN A 291 -6.75 28.06 -5.94
CA GLN A 291 -6.09 28.00 -4.64
C GLN A 291 -4.57 28.18 -4.76
N SER A 292 -3.94 27.60 -5.78
CA SER A 292 -2.49 27.74 -5.99
C SER A 292 -2.10 29.16 -6.45
N ALA A 293 -2.94 29.84 -7.23
CA ALA A 293 -2.72 31.20 -7.67
C ALA A 293 -2.66 32.18 -6.48
N SER A 294 -3.48 31.95 -5.46
CA SER A 294 -3.57 32.81 -4.26
C SER A 294 -2.41 32.63 -3.27
N ARG A 295 -1.52 31.65 -3.48
CA ARG A 295 -0.40 31.35 -2.57
C ARG A 295 0.96 31.61 -3.23
N SER A 296 1.90 32.14 -2.45
CA SER A 296 3.29 32.29 -2.86
C SER A 296 4.06 30.97 -2.70
N TRP A 297 5.19 30.83 -3.40
CA TRP A 297 6.13 29.70 -3.21
C TRP A 297 6.61 29.58 -1.77
N ARG A 298 6.85 30.72 -1.12
CA ARG A 298 7.26 30.75 0.29
C ARG A 298 6.19 30.14 1.18
N GLN A 299 4.91 30.52 1.01
CA GLN A 299 3.80 29.98 1.78
C GLN A 299 3.64 28.46 1.59
N LEU A 300 3.79 27.96 0.36
CA LEU A 300 3.75 26.52 0.07
C LEU A 300 4.93 25.78 0.70
N SER A 301 6.13 26.38 0.69
CA SER A 301 7.31 25.83 1.35
C SER A 301 7.14 25.77 2.87
N ASP A 302 6.68 26.88 3.48
CA ASP A 302 6.44 26.96 4.93
C ASP A 302 5.35 25.97 5.37
N ALA A 303 4.34 25.74 4.53
CA ALA A 303 3.32 24.71 4.76
C ALA A 303 3.91 23.29 4.78
N LEU A 304 4.80 22.94 3.83
CA LEU A 304 5.49 21.65 3.81
C LEU A 304 6.41 21.45 5.01
N GLN A 305 7.11 22.51 5.45
CA GLN A 305 7.94 22.46 6.66
C GLN A 305 7.10 22.25 7.91
N SER A 306 5.95 22.94 8.04
CA SER A 306 5.02 22.78 9.15
C SER A 306 4.47 21.36 9.22
N LEU A 307 4.13 20.74 8.07
CA LEU A 307 3.69 19.37 7.97
C LEU A 307 4.77 18.40 8.44
N SER A 308 6.01 18.57 7.96
CA SER A 308 7.16 17.75 8.37
C SER A 308 7.44 17.89 9.87
N GLY A 309 7.35 19.10 10.42
CA GLY A 309 7.52 19.34 11.86
C GLY A 309 6.48 18.63 12.70
N ALA A 310 5.21 18.68 12.30
CA ALA A 310 4.13 17.97 12.99
C ALA A 310 4.27 16.45 12.91
N ASP A 311 4.64 15.89 11.75
CA ASP A 311 4.91 14.47 11.57
C ASP A 311 6.01 13.96 12.51
N VAL A 312 7.13 14.67 12.56
CA VAL A 312 8.25 14.35 13.45
C VAL A 312 7.85 14.47 14.91
N ALA A 313 7.12 15.53 15.28
CA ALA A 313 6.70 15.76 16.67
C ALA A 313 5.82 14.63 17.20
N ILE A 314 4.89 14.13 16.38
CA ILE A 314 4.01 13.00 16.73
C ILE A 314 4.81 11.70 16.80
N LYS A 315 5.61 11.38 15.78
CA LYS A 315 6.39 10.13 15.72
C LYS A 315 7.43 10.01 16.84
N THR A 316 7.97 11.13 17.29
CA THR A 316 8.96 11.16 18.39
C THR A 316 8.35 11.36 19.78
N GLY A 317 7.01 11.47 19.89
CA GLY A 317 6.32 11.70 21.16
C GLY A 317 6.56 13.09 21.77
N ARG A 318 7.11 14.05 21.02
CA ARG A 318 7.37 15.43 21.47
C ARG A 318 6.09 16.23 21.71
N SER A 319 5.00 15.86 21.04
CA SER A 319 3.69 16.50 21.19
C SER A 319 2.60 15.44 21.10
N ALA A 320 1.54 15.62 21.90
CA ALA A 320 0.33 14.84 21.73
C ALA A 320 -0.29 15.14 20.34
N ALA A 321 -0.75 14.09 19.67
CA ALA A 321 -1.22 14.18 18.29
C ALA A 321 -2.32 15.25 18.06
N PRO A 322 -3.37 15.38 18.92
CA PRO A 322 -4.38 16.43 18.73
C PRO A 322 -3.80 17.84 18.80
N GLY A 323 -2.87 18.09 19.75
CA GLY A 323 -2.21 19.40 19.90
C GLY A 323 -1.33 19.75 18.70
N ALA A 324 -0.53 18.77 18.21
CA ALA A 324 0.32 18.94 17.04
C ALA A 324 -0.51 19.25 15.78
N LEU A 325 -1.63 18.54 15.56
CA LEU A 325 -2.53 18.78 14.44
C LEU A 325 -3.25 20.13 14.53
N THR A 326 -3.70 20.53 15.71
CA THR A 326 -4.31 21.84 15.93
C THR A 326 -3.33 22.98 15.59
N GLY A 327 -2.09 22.87 16.08
CA GLY A 327 -1.02 23.82 15.75
C GLY A 327 -0.67 23.84 14.26
N LEU A 328 -0.65 22.66 13.63
CA LEU A 328 -0.43 22.53 12.19
C LEU A 328 -1.52 23.26 11.39
N VAL A 329 -2.81 22.96 11.67
CA VAL A 329 -3.94 23.58 10.97
C VAL A 329 -3.94 25.11 11.15
N TRP A 330 -3.66 25.58 12.36
CA TRP A 330 -3.47 26.99 12.64
C TRP A 330 -2.41 27.63 11.75
N ASN A 331 -1.23 27.02 11.67
CA ASN A 331 -0.14 27.52 10.84
C ASN A 331 -0.50 27.52 9.35
N LEU A 332 -1.13 26.43 8.86
CA LEU A 332 -1.52 26.31 7.46
C LEU A 332 -2.59 27.33 7.03
N CYS A 333 -3.51 27.70 7.91
CA CYS A 333 -4.51 28.74 7.63
C CYS A 333 -3.91 30.15 7.63
N ARG A 334 -2.81 30.38 8.35
CA ARG A 334 -2.13 31.70 8.42
C ARG A 334 -1.05 31.88 7.35
N ALA A 335 -0.53 30.78 6.82
CA ALA A 335 0.40 30.77 5.70
C ALA A 335 -0.35 31.07 4.39
#